data_fa5e10f8d2970ad9e0bb2c049f65514f
#
_entry.id   fa5e10f8d2970ad9e0bb2c049f65514f
#
_cell.length_a   1.000
_cell.length_b   1.000
_cell.length_c   1.000
_cell.angle_alpha   90.00
_cell.angle_beta   90.00
_cell.angle_gamma   90.00
#
_symmetry.space_group_name_H-M   'P 1'
#
loop_
_entity.id
_entity.type
_entity.pdbx_description
1 polymer ?
#
loop_
_entity_poly.entity_id
_entity_poly.type
_entity_poly.pdbx_seq_one_letter_code
_entity_poly.pdbx_strand_id
1 'polypeptide(L)'
;MKTKRTIASILAAVMAFSALPILSVSAADTAALGDVDGDGVITGHDAALVSRSLYEDSFDLTAEQAARADINQDGVVDQADADQIHASEVYELGDIKHVNRDDSPYGALYGAELALLCYSVDMAGQPAEIVQKDIDDLNPWGHPTVDSVFDGLLDNITDDMRQQCQIDQVTFNLLDANADGVVDMSDSFALLCAYSYAFADQGFFPTEGRYD
;
A
#
# COMPACT_ATOMS: atom_id res chain seq x y z
N MET A 1 31.35 0.99 69.97
CA MET A 1 31.57 1.76 68.71
C MET A 1 31.57 0.83 67.48
N LYS A 2 30.53 0.02 67.25
CA LYS A 2 30.45 -0.89 66.07
C LYS A 2 29.13 -0.81 65.26
N THR A 3 28.26 0.12 65.60
CA THR A 3 26.89 0.24 64.96
C THR A 3 26.76 1.34 63.88
N LYS A 4 27.82 2.15 63.67
CA LYS A 4 27.75 3.23 62.69
C LYS A 4 28.25 2.85 61.26
N ARG A 5 28.87 1.68 61.09
CA ARG A 5 29.40 1.23 59.78
C ARG A 5 28.40 0.42 58.93
N THR A 6 27.38 -0.14 59.59
CA THR A 6 26.43 -1.04 58.92
C THR A 6 25.31 -0.28 58.20
N ILE A 7 24.99 0.94 58.63
CA ILE A 7 23.92 1.76 58.01
C ILE A 7 24.41 2.46 56.73
N ALA A 8 25.70 2.83 56.69
CA ALA A 8 26.27 3.45 55.50
C ALA A 8 26.41 2.51 54.30
N SER A 9 26.57 1.20 54.57
CA SER A 9 26.71 0.19 53.50
C SER A 9 25.35 -0.22 52.88
N ILE A 10 24.26 -0.08 53.62
CA ILE A 10 22.91 -0.38 53.12
C ILE A 10 22.37 0.77 52.29
N LEU A 11 22.74 2.01 52.65
CA LEU A 11 22.30 3.19 51.87
C LEU A 11 23.03 3.31 50.55
N ALA A 12 24.27 2.82 50.44
CA ALA A 12 25.03 2.81 49.17
C ALA A 12 24.53 1.73 48.17
N ALA A 13 23.92 0.65 48.67
CA ALA A 13 23.38 -0.41 47.84
C ALA A 13 22.01 -0.03 47.21
N VAL A 14 21.26 0.84 47.88
CA VAL A 14 19.94 1.31 47.37
C VAL A 14 20.08 2.38 46.27
N MET A 15 21.18 3.14 46.32
CA MET A 15 21.42 4.17 45.26
C MET A 15 22.07 3.65 43.98
N ALA A 16 22.57 2.41 43.98
CA ALA A 16 23.15 1.81 42.79
C ALA A 16 22.09 1.13 41.86
N PHE A 17 20.84 1.04 42.33
CA PHE A 17 19.76 0.43 41.55
C PHE A 17 18.88 1.44 40.75
N SER A 18 19.17 2.74 40.88
CA SER A 18 18.42 3.81 40.19
C SER A 18 19.06 4.31 38.91
N ALA A 19 20.07 3.63 38.39
CA ALA A 19 20.68 3.91 37.09
C ALA A 19 20.53 2.71 36.14
N LEU A 20 19.37 2.07 36.14
CA LEU A 20 18.96 1.38 34.93
C LEU A 20 18.74 2.48 33.91
N PRO A 21 19.37 2.39 32.69
CA PRO A 21 18.95 3.24 31.60
C PRO A 21 17.44 3.00 31.50
N ILE A 22 16.66 4.05 31.69
CA ILE A 22 15.32 4.09 31.14
C ILE A 22 15.64 3.94 29.65
N LEU A 23 15.54 2.72 29.14
CA LEU A 23 15.25 2.54 27.73
C LEU A 23 14.04 3.45 27.55
N SER A 24 14.26 4.63 26.98
CA SER A 24 13.21 5.37 26.33
C SER A 24 12.70 4.37 25.30
N VAL A 25 11.65 3.65 25.68
CA VAL A 25 10.71 3.15 24.72
C VAL A 25 10.28 4.45 24.05
N SER A 26 10.92 4.78 22.93
CA SER A 26 10.36 5.63 21.91
C SER A 26 8.92 5.17 21.87
N ALA A 27 7.96 6.10 21.92
CA ALA A 27 6.59 5.75 21.60
C ALA A 27 6.71 5.07 20.23
N ALA A 28 6.98 3.78 20.26
CA ALA A 28 7.11 2.95 19.11
C ALA A 28 5.70 2.89 18.61
N ASP A 29 5.55 3.49 17.49
CA ASP A 29 4.63 3.13 16.46
C ASP A 29 3.48 2.29 17.01
N THR A 30 2.40 2.98 17.40
CA THR A 30 1.18 2.34 17.86
C THR A 30 0.30 1.94 16.66
N ALA A 31 0.91 1.77 15.49
CA ALA A 31 0.21 1.24 14.34
C ALA A 31 -0.39 -0.12 14.71
N ALA A 32 -1.65 -0.30 14.39
CA ALA A 32 -2.38 -1.50 14.74
C ALA A 32 -1.83 -2.73 13.99
N LEU A 33 -2.05 -3.92 14.53
CA LEU A 33 -1.82 -5.15 13.77
C LEU A 33 -2.67 -5.11 12.51
N GLY A 34 -2.05 -5.41 11.37
CA GLY A 34 -2.67 -5.32 10.07
C GLY A 34 -2.42 -4.00 9.32
N ASP A 35 -2.02 -2.93 10.01
CA ASP A 35 -1.59 -1.66 9.42
C ASP A 35 -0.09 -1.74 9.09
N VAL A 36 0.23 -2.44 8.00
CA VAL A 36 1.60 -2.85 7.65
C VAL A 36 2.46 -1.67 7.26
N ASP A 37 1.92 -0.72 6.51
CA ASP A 37 2.63 0.49 6.08
C ASP A 37 2.71 1.57 7.17
N GLY A 38 1.84 1.50 8.19
CA GLY A 38 1.85 2.40 9.35
C GLY A 38 1.18 3.75 9.06
N ASP A 39 0.30 3.85 8.09
CA ASP A 39 -0.43 5.08 7.75
C ASP A 39 -1.62 5.34 8.69
N GLY A 40 -1.99 4.37 9.52
CA GLY A 40 -3.04 4.45 10.54
C GLY A 40 -4.38 3.86 10.09
N VAL A 41 -4.46 3.27 8.90
CA VAL A 41 -5.68 2.66 8.34
C VAL A 41 -5.33 1.31 7.75
N ILE A 42 -6.11 0.27 8.08
CA ILE A 42 -5.94 -1.04 7.43
C ILE A 42 -6.69 -1.00 6.08
N THR A 43 -5.94 -1.13 4.99
CA THR A 43 -6.45 -1.07 3.62
C THR A 43 -6.00 -2.26 2.78
N GLY A 44 -6.47 -2.35 1.56
CA GLY A 44 -6.00 -3.35 0.60
C GLY A 44 -4.51 -3.25 0.27
N HIS A 45 -3.89 -2.08 0.47
CA HIS A 45 -2.46 -1.89 0.30
C HIS A 45 -1.63 -2.67 1.32
N ASP A 46 -2.09 -2.78 2.56
CA ASP A 46 -1.42 -3.59 3.59
C ASP A 46 -1.37 -5.06 3.22
N ALA A 47 -2.50 -5.60 2.73
CA ALA A 47 -2.54 -6.97 2.22
C ALA A 47 -1.66 -7.14 0.97
N ALA A 48 -1.59 -6.13 0.10
CA ALA A 48 -0.72 -6.14 -1.07
C ALA A 48 0.77 -6.16 -0.69
N LEU A 49 1.20 -5.39 0.33
CA LEU A 49 2.56 -5.42 0.87
C LEU A 49 2.95 -6.81 1.39
N VAL A 50 2.08 -7.46 2.16
CA VAL A 50 2.33 -8.83 2.62
C VAL A 50 2.41 -9.79 1.44
N SER A 51 1.45 -9.75 0.54
CA SER A 51 1.43 -10.61 -0.67
C SER A 51 2.69 -10.40 -1.50
N ARG A 52 3.11 -9.16 -1.71
CA ARG A 52 4.34 -8.85 -2.43
C ARG A 52 5.57 -9.49 -1.78
N SER A 53 5.69 -9.42 -0.45
CA SER A 53 6.81 -10.03 0.28
C SER A 53 6.84 -11.55 0.20
N LEU A 54 5.72 -12.19 -0.06
CA LEU A 54 5.62 -13.65 -0.22
C LEU A 54 5.97 -14.14 -1.63
N TYR A 55 5.75 -13.31 -2.65
CA TYR A 55 5.85 -13.73 -4.06
C TYR A 55 6.94 -13.03 -4.86
N GLU A 56 7.54 -11.95 -4.34
CA GLU A 56 8.60 -11.21 -5.00
C GLU A 56 9.93 -11.34 -4.24
N ASP A 57 10.86 -12.14 -4.77
CA ASP A 57 12.17 -12.43 -4.14
C ASP A 57 13.04 -11.17 -3.87
N SER A 58 12.75 -10.07 -4.53
CA SER A 58 13.49 -8.80 -4.39
C SER A 58 12.90 -7.85 -3.35
N PHE A 59 11.77 -8.20 -2.72
CA PHE A 59 11.07 -7.36 -1.75
C PHE A 59 10.95 -8.05 -0.40
N ASP A 60 11.45 -7.41 0.63
CA ASP A 60 11.35 -7.83 2.03
C ASP A 60 10.65 -6.76 2.85
N LEU A 61 9.74 -7.16 3.74
CA LEU A 61 9.19 -6.27 4.76
C LEU A 61 10.28 -5.86 5.76
N THR A 62 10.24 -4.62 6.22
CA THR A 62 11.06 -4.20 7.38
C THR A 62 10.65 -4.97 8.63
N ALA A 63 11.48 -4.94 9.68
CA ALA A 63 11.14 -5.61 10.94
C ALA A 63 9.86 -5.07 11.58
N GLU A 64 9.61 -3.76 11.45
CA GLU A 64 8.40 -3.11 11.93
C GLU A 64 7.18 -3.53 11.11
N GLN A 65 7.30 -3.57 9.78
CA GLN A 65 6.24 -4.03 8.88
C GLN A 65 5.90 -5.50 9.14
N ALA A 66 6.91 -6.37 9.24
CA ALA A 66 6.70 -7.78 9.53
C ALA A 66 6.01 -8.02 10.88
N ALA A 67 6.33 -7.22 11.90
CA ALA A 67 5.67 -7.32 13.20
C ALA A 67 4.20 -6.88 13.17
N ARG A 68 3.83 -5.97 12.27
CA ARG A 68 2.44 -5.56 12.05
C ARG A 68 1.69 -6.51 11.11
N ALA A 69 2.42 -7.12 10.18
CA ALA A 69 1.89 -8.08 9.22
C ALA A 69 1.47 -9.41 9.84
N ASP A 70 2.17 -9.87 10.90
CA ASP A 70 1.79 -11.09 11.66
C ASP A 70 0.53 -10.80 12.48
N ILE A 71 -0.61 -10.69 11.79
CA ILE A 71 -1.89 -10.29 12.41
C ILE A 71 -2.46 -11.39 13.28
N ASN A 72 -2.18 -12.65 12.98
CA ASN A 72 -2.61 -13.82 13.75
C ASN A 72 -1.66 -14.14 14.94
N GLN A 73 -0.49 -13.49 14.99
CA GLN A 73 0.54 -13.57 16.03
C GLN A 73 1.08 -15.00 16.22
N ASP A 74 1.21 -15.77 15.15
CA ASP A 74 1.80 -17.11 15.20
C ASP A 74 3.34 -17.10 15.02
N GLY A 75 3.90 -15.95 14.70
CA GLY A 75 5.34 -15.70 14.53
C GLY A 75 5.85 -15.94 13.13
N VAL A 76 4.97 -16.13 12.16
CA VAL A 76 5.29 -16.32 10.75
C VAL A 76 4.41 -15.38 9.92
N VAL A 77 5.01 -14.60 9.03
CA VAL A 77 4.22 -13.81 8.06
C VAL A 77 3.99 -14.68 6.82
N ASP A 78 2.73 -15.04 6.56
CA ASP A 78 2.35 -15.89 5.44
C ASP A 78 1.00 -15.48 4.79
N GLN A 79 0.48 -16.32 3.89
CA GLN A 79 -0.77 -16.04 3.18
C GLN A 79 -1.97 -15.91 4.12
N ALA A 80 -1.97 -16.59 5.27
CA ALA A 80 -3.07 -16.50 6.24
C ALA A 80 -3.16 -15.08 6.86
N ASP A 81 -2.01 -14.41 7.02
CA ASP A 81 -1.98 -13.01 7.47
C ASP A 81 -2.51 -12.07 6.38
N ALA A 82 -2.04 -12.23 5.13
CA ALA A 82 -2.56 -11.44 4.01
C ALA A 82 -4.08 -11.57 3.88
N ASP A 83 -4.61 -12.79 3.96
CA ASP A 83 -6.05 -13.07 3.89
C ASP A 83 -6.81 -12.44 5.07
N GLN A 84 -6.23 -12.45 6.27
CA GLN A 84 -6.85 -11.86 7.45
C GLN A 84 -6.80 -10.32 7.42
N ILE A 85 -5.72 -9.74 6.94
CA ILE A 85 -5.61 -8.28 6.70
C ILE A 85 -6.67 -7.88 5.67
N HIS A 86 -6.73 -8.58 4.52
CA HIS A 86 -7.73 -8.33 3.49
C HIS A 86 -9.17 -8.43 4.02
N ALA A 87 -9.45 -9.37 4.92
CA ALA A 87 -10.77 -9.47 5.57
C ALA A 87 -11.06 -8.33 6.56
N SER A 88 -10.03 -7.61 7.02
CA SER A 88 -10.10 -6.56 8.03
C SER A 88 -9.97 -5.15 7.46
N GLU A 89 -9.70 -5.02 6.17
CA GLU A 89 -9.52 -3.72 5.51
C GLU A 89 -10.78 -2.86 5.58
N VAL A 90 -10.58 -1.57 5.82
CA VAL A 90 -11.65 -0.55 5.83
C VAL A 90 -11.98 -0.11 4.42
N TYR A 91 -10.95 0.01 3.57
CA TYR A 91 -11.08 0.40 2.17
C TYR A 91 -10.32 -0.59 1.28
N GLU A 92 -10.97 -1.02 0.20
CA GLU A 92 -10.34 -1.80 -0.85
C GLU A 92 -9.38 -0.94 -1.69
N LEU A 93 -8.42 -1.58 -2.37
CA LEU A 93 -7.59 -0.90 -3.34
C LEU A 93 -8.45 -0.14 -4.37
N GLY A 94 -8.05 1.10 -4.65
CA GLY A 94 -8.75 1.99 -5.57
C GLY A 94 -9.97 2.70 -4.99
N ASP A 95 -10.41 2.39 -3.77
CA ASP A 95 -11.58 3.05 -3.16
C ASP A 95 -11.25 4.45 -2.61
N ILE A 96 -10.85 5.33 -3.49
CA ILE A 96 -10.51 6.74 -3.18
C ILE A 96 -11.72 7.59 -2.76
N LYS A 97 -12.94 7.04 -2.88
CA LYS A 97 -14.17 7.72 -2.43
C LYS A 97 -14.64 7.27 -1.06
N HIS A 98 -13.92 6.31 -0.45
CA HIS A 98 -14.21 5.79 0.87
C HIS A 98 -15.68 5.30 0.99
N VAL A 99 -16.16 4.63 -0.05
CA VAL A 99 -17.45 3.96 -0.02
C VAL A 99 -17.28 2.56 0.57
N ASN A 100 -18.22 2.14 1.42
CA ASN A 100 -18.14 0.83 2.04
C ASN A 100 -18.12 -0.28 0.98
N ARG A 101 -17.36 -1.33 1.28
CA ARG A 101 -17.12 -2.52 0.47
C ARG A 101 -18.38 -3.10 -0.22
N ASP A 102 -19.50 -3.06 0.48
CA ASP A 102 -20.77 -3.64 -0.01
C ASP A 102 -21.57 -2.70 -0.92
N ASP A 103 -21.20 -1.43 -1.03
CA ASP A 103 -22.04 -0.40 -1.64
C ASP A 103 -21.64 -0.02 -3.07
N SER A 104 -20.41 -0.33 -3.53
CA SER A 104 -20.01 0.07 -4.88
C SER A 104 -18.81 -0.71 -5.45
N PRO A 105 -19.01 -1.47 -6.53
CA PRO A 105 -17.91 -2.04 -7.30
C PRO A 105 -17.10 -0.98 -8.06
N TYR A 106 -17.52 0.28 -7.98
CA TYR A 106 -16.91 1.39 -8.71
C TYR A 106 -15.70 2.00 -8.03
N GLY A 107 -15.36 1.61 -6.79
CA GLY A 107 -14.18 2.11 -6.08
C GLY A 107 -12.91 1.93 -6.91
N ALA A 108 -12.63 0.71 -7.31
CA ALA A 108 -11.46 0.39 -8.13
C ALA A 108 -11.44 1.11 -9.50
N LEU A 109 -12.60 1.37 -10.12
CA LEU A 109 -12.67 2.14 -11.37
C LEU A 109 -12.21 3.59 -11.15
N TYR A 110 -12.71 4.24 -10.09
CA TYR A 110 -12.30 5.61 -9.79
C TYR A 110 -10.82 5.69 -9.41
N GLY A 111 -10.32 4.69 -8.69
CA GLY A 111 -8.90 4.56 -8.41
C GLY A 111 -8.08 4.43 -9.69
N ALA A 112 -8.49 3.56 -10.61
CA ALA A 112 -7.82 3.37 -11.89
C ALA A 112 -7.77 4.65 -12.73
N GLU A 113 -8.89 5.40 -12.78
CA GLU A 113 -8.95 6.69 -13.48
C GLU A 113 -7.99 7.72 -12.86
N LEU A 114 -7.92 7.79 -11.52
CA LEU A 114 -7.02 8.72 -10.84
C LEU A 114 -5.56 8.29 -10.97
N ALA A 115 -5.24 6.99 -10.85
CA ALA A 115 -3.90 6.48 -11.06
C ALA A 115 -3.38 6.81 -12.48
N LEU A 116 -4.21 6.57 -13.50
CA LEU A 116 -3.88 6.94 -14.87
C LEU A 116 -3.68 8.44 -15.04
N LEU A 117 -4.50 9.26 -14.39
CA LEU A 117 -4.36 10.72 -14.43
C LEU A 117 -3.05 11.16 -13.78
N CYS A 118 -2.71 10.64 -12.60
CA CYS A 118 -1.45 10.97 -11.91
C CYS A 118 -0.24 10.56 -12.75
N TYR A 119 -0.25 9.36 -13.30
CA TYR A 119 0.79 8.91 -14.24
C TYR A 119 0.89 9.83 -15.47
N SER A 120 -0.24 10.24 -16.05
CA SER A 120 -0.26 11.16 -17.19
C SER A 120 0.33 12.53 -16.85
N VAL A 121 0.07 13.04 -15.64
CA VAL A 121 0.65 14.29 -15.14
C VAL A 121 2.17 14.17 -15.01
N ASP A 122 2.68 13.04 -14.54
CA ASP A 122 4.12 12.80 -14.37
C ASP A 122 4.82 12.60 -15.72
N MET A 123 4.14 11.98 -16.68
CA MET A 123 4.66 11.78 -18.04
C MET A 123 4.56 13.03 -18.93
N ALA A 124 3.72 13.98 -18.58
CA ALA A 124 3.55 15.20 -19.36
C ALA A 124 4.86 16.01 -19.44
N GLY A 125 5.34 16.22 -20.66
CA GLY A 125 6.61 16.89 -20.92
C GLY A 125 7.84 15.98 -20.90
N GLN A 126 7.68 14.69 -20.64
CA GLN A 126 8.76 13.72 -20.84
C GLN A 126 9.00 13.48 -22.34
N PRO A 127 10.23 13.12 -22.76
CA PRO A 127 10.49 12.67 -24.12
C PRO A 127 9.61 11.48 -24.52
N ALA A 128 9.06 11.50 -25.73
CA ALA A 128 8.16 10.45 -26.22
C ALA A 128 8.79 9.04 -26.17
N GLU A 129 10.12 8.94 -26.29
CA GLU A 129 10.84 7.67 -26.18
C GLU A 129 10.78 7.07 -24.77
N ILE A 130 10.75 7.93 -23.72
CA ILE A 130 10.64 7.49 -22.32
C ILE A 130 9.24 6.96 -22.08
N VAL A 131 8.21 7.72 -22.47
CA VAL A 131 6.82 7.32 -22.31
C VAL A 131 6.52 6.03 -23.10
N GLN A 132 7.03 5.92 -24.33
CA GLN A 132 6.86 4.70 -25.12
C GLN A 132 7.53 3.48 -24.49
N LYS A 133 8.71 3.68 -23.91
CA LYS A 133 9.42 2.60 -23.21
C LYS A 133 8.62 2.06 -22.03
N ASP A 134 8.05 2.93 -21.20
CA ASP A 134 7.19 2.51 -20.08
C ASP A 134 5.97 1.72 -20.57
N ILE A 135 5.31 2.19 -21.64
CA ILE A 135 4.19 1.47 -22.26
C ILE A 135 4.61 0.08 -22.75
N ASP A 136 5.77 -0.02 -23.40
CA ASP A 136 6.28 -1.28 -23.94
C ASP A 136 6.68 -2.26 -22.82
N ASP A 137 7.26 -1.74 -21.73
CA ASP A 137 7.64 -2.56 -20.56
C ASP A 137 6.40 -3.16 -19.87
N LEU A 138 5.30 -2.41 -19.80
CA LEU A 138 4.04 -2.87 -19.19
C LEU A 138 3.19 -3.73 -20.12
N ASN A 139 3.34 -3.62 -21.44
CA ASN A 139 2.57 -4.38 -22.39
C ASN A 139 3.43 -5.08 -23.45
N PRO A 140 4.13 -6.16 -23.08
CA PRO A 140 5.02 -6.88 -24.02
C PRO A 140 4.27 -7.55 -25.18
N TRP A 141 2.94 -7.64 -25.13
CA TRP A 141 2.14 -8.40 -26.10
C TRP A 141 1.51 -7.58 -27.20
N GLY A 142 1.39 -6.25 -27.06
CA GLY A 142 0.56 -5.46 -27.93
C GLY A 142 1.20 -4.23 -28.59
N HIS A 143 2.31 -3.72 -28.08
CA HIS A 143 2.99 -2.49 -28.54
C HIS A 143 2.03 -1.30 -28.81
N PRO A 144 1.17 -0.91 -27.86
CA PRO A 144 0.36 0.28 -28.04
C PRO A 144 1.28 1.52 -28.15
N THR A 145 0.86 2.51 -28.92
CA THR A 145 1.62 3.77 -29.03
C THR A 145 1.18 4.76 -27.97
N VAL A 146 2.04 5.74 -27.65
CA VAL A 146 1.70 6.86 -26.75
C VAL A 146 0.36 7.48 -27.15
N ASP A 147 0.15 7.77 -28.43
CA ASP A 147 -1.11 8.34 -28.93
C ASP A 147 -2.32 7.43 -28.70
N SER A 148 -2.13 6.10 -28.80
CA SER A 148 -3.23 5.16 -28.59
C SER A 148 -3.61 4.96 -27.13
N VAL A 149 -2.67 5.21 -26.19
CA VAL A 149 -2.91 5.11 -24.76
C VAL A 149 -3.48 6.40 -24.21
N PHE A 150 -2.88 7.54 -24.57
CA PHE A 150 -3.20 8.83 -23.94
C PHE A 150 -4.12 9.73 -24.76
N ASP A 151 -4.33 9.44 -26.07
CA ASP A 151 -5.22 10.19 -26.97
C ASP A 151 -5.04 11.74 -26.88
N GLY A 152 -3.78 12.18 -26.84
CA GLY A 152 -3.43 13.59 -26.72
C GLY A 152 -3.54 14.17 -25.29
N LEU A 153 -3.84 13.36 -24.29
CA LEU A 153 -3.95 13.82 -22.90
C LEU A 153 -2.66 14.46 -22.39
N LEU A 154 -1.48 13.90 -22.74
CA LEU A 154 -0.18 14.41 -22.26
C LEU A 154 0.09 15.85 -22.72
N ASP A 155 -0.44 16.26 -23.86
CA ASP A 155 -0.31 17.63 -24.39
C ASP A 155 -1.33 18.61 -23.79
N ASN A 156 -2.34 18.08 -23.07
CA ASN A 156 -3.48 18.84 -22.58
C ASN A 156 -3.63 18.81 -21.05
N ILE A 157 -2.57 18.47 -20.31
CA ILE A 157 -2.59 18.48 -18.85
C ILE A 157 -2.82 19.89 -18.31
N THR A 158 -3.94 20.08 -17.60
CA THR A 158 -4.33 21.34 -16.98
C THR A 158 -3.83 21.49 -15.56
N ASP A 159 -3.89 22.71 -15.00
CA ASP A 159 -3.58 22.94 -13.59
C ASP A 159 -4.56 22.24 -12.65
N ASP A 160 -5.84 22.12 -13.04
CA ASP A 160 -6.84 21.37 -12.27
C ASP A 160 -6.51 19.87 -12.20
N MET A 161 -6.01 19.27 -13.29
CA MET A 161 -5.54 17.88 -13.31
C MET A 161 -4.34 17.70 -12.37
N ARG A 162 -3.36 18.60 -12.43
CA ARG A 162 -2.22 18.60 -11.51
C ARG A 162 -2.64 18.74 -10.04
N GLN A 163 -3.68 19.52 -9.76
CA GLN A 163 -4.21 19.67 -8.41
C GLN A 163 -4.89 18.39 -7.92
N GLN A 164 -5.61 17.67 -8.78
CA GLN A 164 -6.23 16.39 -8.43
C GLN A 164 -5.20 15.32 -8.05
N CYS A 165 -3.99 15.40 -8.60
CA CYS A 165 -2.89 14.48 -8.28
C CYS A 165 -2.08 14.90 -7.04
N GLN A 166 -2.47 15.97 -6.33
CA GLN A 166 -1.93 16.30 -5.00
C GLN A 166 -2.69 15.51 -3.93
N ILE A 167 -2.46 14.22 -3.91
CA ILE A 167 -3.12 13.24 -3.04
C ILE A 167 -2.37 13.09 -1.70
N ASP A 168 -3.09 12.67 -0.66
CA ASP A 168 -2.47 12.31 0.62
C ASP A 168 -1.91 10.87 0.58
N GLN A 169 -1.22 10.46 1.65
CA GLN A 169 -0.58 9.15 1.70
C GLN A 169 -1.58 8.00 1.66
N VAL A 170 -2.72 8.13 2.32
CA VAL A 170 -3.75 7.07 2.31
C VAL A 170 -4.29 6.89 0.88
N THR A 171 -4.61 7.99 0.21
CA THR A 171 -5.04 7.94 -1.20
C THR A 171 -3.94 7.35 -2.09
N PHE A 172 -2.67 7.75 -1.88
CA PHE A 172 -1.54 7.18 -2.62
C PHE A 172 -1.48 5.65 -2.45
N ASN A 173 -1.54 5.17 -1.21
CA ASN A 173 -1.50 3.73 -0.90
C ASN A 173 -2.68 2.96 -1.53
N LEU A 174 -3.88 3.56 -1.58
CA LEU A 174 -5.03 2.96 -2.26
C LEU A 174 -4.86 2.89 -3.79
N LEU A 175 -4.03 3.73 -4.38
CA LEU A 175 -3.73 3.72 -5.82
C LEU A 175 -2.55 2.81 -6.17
N ASP A 176 -1.56 2.66 -5.29
CA ASP A 176 -0.39 1.79 -5.45
C ASP A 176 -0.81 0.32 -5.25
N ALA A 177 -1.45 -0.24 -6.26
CA ALA A 177 -2.11 -1.54 -6.19
C ALA A 177 -1.13 -2.72 -6.15
N ASN A 178 0.09 -2.53 -6.65
CA ASN A 178 1.16 -3.52 -6.62
C ASN A 178 2.14 -3.30 -5.45
N ALA A 179 1.93 -2.25 -4.67
CA ALA A 179 2.73 -1.85 -3.51
C ALA A 179 4.23 -1.65 -3.83
N ASP A 180 4.56 -1.11 -5.03
CA ASP A 180 5.95 -0.89 -5.44
C ASP A 180 6.48 0.50 -5.06
N GLY A 181 5.61 1.37 -4.54
CA GLY A 181 5.92 2.71 -4.08
C GLY A 181 5.83 3.77 -5.19
N VAL A 182 5.27 3.42 -6.34
CA VAL A 182 5.03 4.31 -7.46
C VAL A 182 3.58 4.14 -7.91
N VAL A 183 2.87 5.20 -8.20
CA VAL A 183 1.56 5.12 -8.84
C VAL A 183 1.73 5.35 -10.32
N ASP A 184 1.55 4.28 -11.12
CA ASP A 184 1.77 4.32 -12.56
C ASP A 184 0.67 3.57 -13.36
N MET A 185 0.95 3.27 -14.63
CA MET A 185 -0.01 2.60 -15.49
C MET A 185 -0.27 1.14 -15.07
N SER A 186 0.67 0.48 -14.39
CA SER A 186 0.50 -0.90 -13.89
C SER A 186 -0.59 -0.96 -12.82
N ASP A 187 -0.64 0.04 -11.94
CA ASP A 187 -1.66 0.16 -10.91
C ASP A 187 -3.04 0.44 -11.51
N SER A 188 -3.11 1.40 -12.43
CA SER A 188 -4.35 1.67 -13.16
C SER A 188 -4.89 0.41 -13.82
N PHE A 189 -4.03 -0.38 -14.44
CA PHE A 189 -4.42 -1.64 -15.08
C PHE A 189 -4.85 -2.69 -14.05
N ALA A 190 -4.13 -2.85 -12.93
CA ALA A 190 -4.48 -3.77 -11.86
C ALA A 190 -5.86 -3.43 -11.26
N LEU A 191 -6.12 -2.16 -11.01
CA LEU A 191 -7.41 -1.67 -10.49
C LEU A 191 -8.55 -1.87 -11.50
N LEU A 192 -8.30 -1.68 -12.80
CA LEU A 192 -9.29 -2.00 -13.84
C LEU A 192 -9.59 -3.49 -13.92
N CYS A 193 -8.59 -4.34 -13.72
CA CYS A 193 -8.81 -5.79 -13.64
C CYS A 193 -9.66 -6.13 -12.42
N ALA A 194 -9.33 -5.60 -11.24
CA ALA A 194 -10.12 -5.80 -10.02
C ALA A 194 -11.57 -5.37 -10.20
N TYR A 195 -11.82 -4.20 -10.77
CA TYR A 195 -13.16 -3.73 -11.14
C TYR A 195 -13.88 -4.71 -12.08
N SER A 196 -13.19 -5.19 -13.12
CA SER A 196 -13.79 -6.12 -14.09
C SER A 196 -14.18 -7.45 -13.46
N TYR A 197 -13.36 -7.98 -12.53
CA TYR A 197 -13.67 -9.19 -11.79
C TYR A 197 -14.86 -9.00 -10.84
N ALA A 198 -14.90 -7.89 -10.09
CA ALA A 198 -16.01 -7.57 -9.22
C ALA A 198 -17.34 -7.45 -10.00
N PHE A 199 -17.30 -6.87 -11.21
CA PHE A 199 -18.46 -6.80 -12.08
C PHE A 199 -18.91 -8.17 -12.62
N ALA A 200 -17.95 -9.03 -12.97
CA ALA A 200 -18.25 -10.40 -13.42
C ALA A 200 -18.92 -11.22 -12.31
N ASP A 201 -18.43 -11.11 -11.09
CA ASP A 201 -18.97 -11.83 -9.93
C ASP A 201 -20.39 -11.38 -9.56
N GLN A 202 -20.73 -10.12 -9.83
CA GLN A 202 -22.10 -9.60 -9.68
C GLN A 202 -23.04 -9.98 -10.85
N GLY A 203 -22.57 -10.79 -11.82
CA GLY A 203 -23.38 -11.28 -12.92
C GLY A 203 -23.61 -10.27 -14.07
N PHE A 204 -22.87 -9.16 -14.09
CA PHE A 204 -22.94 -8.17 -15.17
C PHE A 204 -22.23 -8.63 -16.45
N PHE A 205 -21.28 -9.57 -16.36
CA PHE A 205 -20.66 -10.22 -17.50
C PHE A 205 -21.00 -11.71 -17.50
N PRO A 206 -21.43 -12.29 -18.64
CA PRO A 206 -21.61 -13.72 -18.74
C PRO A 206 -20.25 -14.40 -18.59
N THR A 207 -20.10 -15.19 -17.52
CA THR A 207 -18.88 -15.96 -17.24
C THR A 207 -18.77 -17.24 -18.07
N GLU A 208 -19.83 -17.62 -18.77
CA GLU A 208 -19.85 -18.81 -19.63
C GLU A 208 -19.54 -18.46 -21.09
N GLY A 209 -18.47 -19.03 -21.63
CA GLY A 209 -18.22 -19.11 -23.09
C GLY A 209 -17.18 -18.17 -23.67
N ARG A 210 -16.27 -17.58 -22.89
CA ARG A 210 -15.25 -16.64 -23.42
C ARG A 210 -13.84 -17.24 -23.61
N TYR A 211 -13.63 -18.48 -23.25
CA TYR A 211 -12.32 -19.16 -23.33
C TYR A 211 -12.40 -20.58 -23.92
N ASP A 212 -13.29 -20.83 -24.89
CA ASP A 212 -13.24 -22.01 -25.73
C ASP A 212 -12.52 -21.71 -27.05
#